data_b332c0f1ae8ad143b39e04587b4ee187
#
_entry.id   b332c0f1ae8ad143b39e04587b4ee187
#
_cell.length_a   1.000
_cell.length_b   1.000
_cell.length_c   1.000
_cell.angle_alpha   90.00
_cell.angle_beta   90.00
_cell.angle_gamma   90.00
#
_symmetry.space_group_name_H-M   'P 1'
#
loop_
_entity.id
_entity.type
_entity.pdbx_description
1 polymer ?
#
loop_
_entity_poly.entity_id
_entity_poly.type
_entity_poly.pdbx_seq_one_letter_code
_entity_poly.pdbx_strand_id
1 'polypeptide(L)'
;MTSRTLDFKHRAAQSGETKSVVIFLHGYGADGADLLGLADPLGEHLPDTAFYAPDAPEKCLGNPMGYQWFPIPWLDGSSEEDAARGAEMAETDINGFIDMVLEVEGISPDQLIVFGFSQGTMMSLRTLPKRAEPVAGLVAFSGRMLDPESFGESVVSKLPIILIHGDADDMVPIAHFDEAGQALQAAGFEVYGHIQKGTGHGIANDGLSVALSFMLDKLGLLETQAQ
;
A
#
# COMPACT_ATOMS: atom_id res chain seq x y z
N MET A 1 1.54 -19.72 -9.88
CA MET A 1 0.79 -20.22 -8.69
C MET A 1 -0.61 -19.64 -8.75
N THR A 2 -1.63 -20.33 -8.20
CA THR A 2 -2.98 -19.75 -8.06
C THR A 2 -3.03 -18.90 -6.81
N SER A 3 -3.64 -17.69 -6.89
CA SER A 3 -3.85 -16.83 -5.73
C SER A 3 -4.79 -17.48 -4.71
N ARG A 4 -4.49 -17.27 -3.42
CA ARG A 4 -5.42 -17.59 -2.32
C ARG A 4 -6.54 -16.54 -2.30
N THR A 5 -7.74 -16.94 -1.89
CA THR A 5 -8.81 -15.97 -1.60
C THR A 5 -8.49 -15.30 -0.26
N LEU A 6 -8.43 -13.98 -0.23
CA LEU A 6 -8.23 -13.22 0.99
C LEU A 6 -9.59 -12.84 1.59
N ASP A 7 -9.74 -13.02 2.90
CA ASP A 7 -10.82 -12.39 3.64
C ASP A 7 -10.61 -10.88 3.64
N PHE A 8 -11.68 -10.11 3.57
CA PHE A 8 -11.57 -8.64 3.53
C PHE A 8 -12.76 -7.96 4.18
N LYS A 9 -12.54 -6.70 4.53
CA LYS A 9 -13.59 -5.76 4.93
C LYS A 9 -13.65 -4.64 3.91
N HIS A 10 -14.82 -4.02 3.74
CA HIS A 10 -14.96 -2.91 2.80
C HIS A 10 -15.93 -1.84 3.30
N ARG A 11 -15.80 -0.64 2.72
CA ARG A 11 -16.76 0.46 2.77
C ARG A 11 -17.14 0.80 1.34
N ALA A 12 -18.43 0.72 1.02
CA ALA A 12 -18.94 1.18 -0.26
C ALA A 12 -18.78 2.70 -0.42
N ALA A 13 -18.78 3.17 -1.66
CA ALA A 13 -18.78 4.59 -1.97
C ALA A 13 -19.99 5.28 -1.31
N GLN A 14 -19.76 6.44 -0.66
CA GLN A 14 -20.81 7.18 0.06
C GLN A 14 -21.92 7.70 -0.88
N SER A 15 -21.56 8.02 -2.12
CA SER A 15 -22.51 8.45 -3.15
C SER A 15 -23.44 7.33 -3.64
N GLY A 16 -23.08 6.07 -3.37
CA GLY A 16 -23.76 4.89 -3.92
C GLY A 16 -23.32 4.49 -5.32
N GLU A 17 -22.35 5.19 -5.92
CA GLU A 17 -21.75 4.88 -7.23
C GLU A 17 -20.22 4.85 -7.06
N THR A 18 -19.59 3.71 -7.33
CA THR A 18 -18.13 3.58 -7.26
C THR A 18 -17.50 4.07 -8.56
N LYS A 19 -16.64 5.10 -8.47
CA LYS A 19 -15.84 5.61 -9.60
C LYS A 19 -14.36 5.39 -9.38
N SER A 20 -13.96 5.11 -8.15
CA SER A 20 -12.58 4.77 -7.80
C SER A 20 -12.52 3.86 -6.58
N VAL A 21 -11.36 3.27 -6.35
CA VAL A 21 -11.14 2.35 -5.23
C VAL A 21 -9.82 2.68 -4.53
N VAL A 22 -9.82 2.55 -3.21
CA VAL A 22 -8.60 2.49 -2.40
C VAL A 22 -8.51 1.11 -1.75
N ILE A 23 -7.38 0.40 -1.97
CA ILE A 23 -7.08 -0.86 -1.28
C ILE A 23 -6.05 -0.58 -0.18
N PHE A 24 -6.39 -0.91 1.07
CA PHE A 24 -5.50 -0.80 2.22
C PHE A 24 -4.76 -2.11 2.46
N LEU A 25 -3.43 -2.09 2.48
CA LEU A 25 -2.58 -3.22 2.86
C LEU A 25 -1.95 -2.95 4.22
N HIS A 26 -2.37 -3.70 5.25
CA HIS A 26 -1.99 -3.49 6.64
C HIS A 26 -0.56 -3.94 6.97
N GLY A 27 -0.05 -3.52 8.15
CA GLY A 27 1.25 -3.90 8.69
C GLY A 27 1.27 -5.29 9.33
N TYR A 28 2.46 -5.78 9.66
CA TYR A 28 2.70 -7.03 10.37
C TYR A 28 1.96 -7.07 11.72
N GLY A 29 1.19 -8.12 11.96
CA GLY A 29 0.46 -8.33 13.21
C GLY A 29 -0.85 -7.58 13.35
N ALA A 30 -1.27 -6.84 12.31
CA ALA A 30 -2.57 -6.19 12.19
C ALA A 30 -3.57 -7.02 11.37
N ASP A 31 -4.69 -6.45 11.03
CA ASP A 31 -5.70 -6.99 10.11
C ASP A 31 -6.26 -5.86 9.21
N GLY A 32 -7.11 -6.21 8.24
CA GLY A 32 -7.72 -5.22 7.34
C GLY A 32 -8.57 -4.17 8.07
N ALA A 33 -9.16 -4.48 9.24
CA ALA A 33 -9.98 -3.52 9.98
C ALA A 33 -9.15 -2.35 10.55
N ASP A 34 -7.85 -2.57 10.80
CA ASP A 34 -6.94 -1.56 11.35
C ASP A 34 -6.88 -0.31 10.44
N LEU A 35 -6.62 -0.50 9.15
CA LEU A 35 -6.56 0.63 8.21
C LEU A 35 -7.93 1.05 7.66
N LEU A 36 -8.94 0.18 7.71
CA LEU A 36 -10.28 0.53 7.19
C LEU A 36 -10.92 1.70 7.96
N GLY A 37 -10.48 1.96 9.20
CA GLY A 37 -10.89 3.16 9.94
C GLY A 37 -10.54 4.48 9.24
N LEU A 38 -9.52 4.49 8.36
CA LEU A 38 -9.16 5.65 7.54
C LEU A 38 -10.18 5.95 6.42
N ALA A 39 -11.03 4.99 6.07
CA ALA A 39 -12.08 5.19 5.07
C ALA A 39 -13.09 6.26 5.50
N ASP A 40 -13.32 6.45 6.80
CA ASP A 40 -14.28 7.44 7.30
C ASP A 40 -13.79 8.87 7.01
N PRO A 41 -12.59 9.32 7.47
CA PRO A 41 -12.10 10.66 7.15
C PRO A 41 -11.74 10.87 5.68
N LEU A 42 -11.29 9.84 4.97
CA LEU A 42 -10.97 9.94 3.54
C LEU A 42 -12.23 10.02 2.69
N GLY A 43 -13.28 9.27 3.03
CA GLY A 43 -14.54 9.22 2.30
C GLY A 43 -15.31 10.54 2.28
N GLU A 44 -15.12 11.42 3.28
CA GLU A 44 -15.66 12.77 3.26
C GLU A 44 -15.19 13.60 2.04
N HIS A 45 -13.98 13.31 1.56
CA HIS A 45 -13.34 13.98 0.42
C HIS A 45 -13.36 13.13 -0.86
N LEU A 46 -13.66 11.84 -0.74
CA LEU A 46 -13.69 10.85 -1.81
C LEU A 46 -15.05 10.13 -1.83
N PRO A 47 -16.18 10.84 -2.02
CA PRO A 47 -17.52 10.27 -1.86
C PRO A 47 -17.86 9.17 -2.86
N ASP A 48 -17.23 9.15 -4.04
CA ASP A 48 -17.40 8.16 -5.10
C ASP A 48 -16.35 7.02 -5.03
N THR A 49 -15.63 6.90 -3.90
CA THR A 49 -14.58 5.90 -3.71
C THR A 49 -15.05 4.78 -2.77
N ALA A 50 -14.89 3.54 -3.20
CA ALA A 50 -15.00 2.38 -2.34
C ALA A 50 -13.65 2.04 -1.71
N PHE A 51 -13.66 1.53 -0.48
CA PHE A 51 -12.45 1.19 0.27
C PHE A 51 -12.45 -0.30 0.60
N TYR A 52 -11.36 -0.99 0.29
CA TYR A 52 -11.16 -2.41 0.52
C TYR A 52 -9.95 -2.64 1.41
N ALA A 53 -10.05 -3.56 2.34
CA ALA A 53 -8.99 -3.87 3.28
C ALA A 53 -8.92 -5.39 3.51
N PRO A 54 -8.09 -6.11 2.74
CA PRO A 54 -7.89 -7.54 2.93
C PRO A 54 -7.07 -7.83 4.18
N ASP A 55 -7.37 -8.97 4.81
CA ASP A 55 -6.50 -9.58 5.79
C ASP A 55 -5.37 -10.31 5.04
N ALA A 56 -4.14 -10.16 5.52
CA ALA A 56 -3.02 -10.91 4.97
C ALA A 56 -3.24 -12.43 5.15
N PRO A 57 -2.66 -13.27 4.27
CA PRO A 57 -3.06 -14.68 4.16
C PRO A 57 -2.61 -15.57 5.32
N GLU A 58 -1.66 -15.13 6.15
CA GLU A 58 -1.06 -15.95 7.19
C GLU A 58 -1.28 -15.34 8.57
N LYS A 59 -1.52 -16.22 9.58
CA LYS A 59 -1.53 -15.76 10.97
C LYS A 59 -0.14 -15.31 11.37
N CYS A 60 -0.07 -14.16 12.03
CA CYS A 60 1.19 -13.61 12.49
C CYS A 60 1.79 -14.45 13.62
N LEU A 61 3.05 -14.85 13.48
CA LEU A 61 3.75 -15.62 14.52
C LEU A 61 3.94 -14.80 15.81
N GLY A 62 4.21 -13.50 15.69
CA GLY A 62 4.40 -12.60 16.82
C GLY A 62 3.11 -12.11 17.47
N ASN A 63 1.96 -12.18 16.78
CA ASN A 63 0.64 -11.81 17.29
C ASN A 63 -0.44 -12.72 16.71
N PRO A 64 -0.87 -13.78 17.42
CA PRO A 64 -1.85 -14.75 16.91
C PRO A 64 -3.24 -14.16 16.59
N MET A 65 -3.55 -12.95 17.05
CA MET A 65 -4.80 -12.24 16.72
C MET A 65 -4.72 -11.51 15.39
N GLY A 66 -3.52 -11.21 14.89
CA GLY A 66 -3.28 -10.52 13.64
C GLY A 66 -2.75 -11.42 12.53
N TYR A 67 -2.39 -10.78 11.42
CA TYR A 67 -1.95 -11.45 10.19
C TYR A 67 -0.61 -10.88 9.71
N GLN A 68 0.03 -11.60 8.79
CA GLN A 68 1.27 -11.20 8.15
C GLN A 68 1.23 -11.55 6.66
N TRP A 69 1.83 -10.71 5.83
CA TRP A 69 2.01 -10.99 4.41
C TRP A 69 3.10 -12.02 4.20
N PHE A 70 4.16 -11.92 4.99
CA PHE A 70 5.28 -12.85 4.99
C PHE A 70 5.95 -12.86 6.38
N PRO A 71 6.66 -13.94 6.75
CA PRO A 71 7.43 -13.98 8.00
C PRO A 71 8.55 -12.92 8.02
N ILE A 72 8.85 -12.38 9.22
CA ILE A 72 9.92 -11.40 9.41
C ILE A 72 11.01 -11.98 10.29
N PRO A 73 12.16 -12.47 9.73
CA PRO A 73 13.18 -13.24 10.44
C PRO A 73 13.69 -12.60 11.74
N TRP A 74 13.93 -11.29 11.74
CA TRP A 74 14.42 -10.59 12.93
C TRP A 74 13.35 -10.35 14.02
N LEU A 75 12.05 -10.57 13.70
CA LEU A 75 10.96 -10.44 14.67
C LEU A 75 10.46 -11.80 15.18
N ASP A 76 10.39 -12.80 14.32
CA ASP A 76 9.72 -14.07 14.62
C ASP A 76 10.64 -15.28 14.57
N GLY A 77 11.94 -15.10 14.19
CA GLY A 77 12.92 -16.16 14.12
C GLY A 77 12.77 -17.12 12.95
N SER A 78 11.92 -16.78 11.96
CA SER A 78 11.79 -17.52 10.70
C SER A 78 13.08 -17.46 9.87
N SER A 79 13.18 -18.28 8.84
CA SER A 79 14.33 -18.23 7.91
C SER A 79 14.12 -17.18 6.84
N GLU A 80 15.22 -16.68 6.26
CA GLU A 80 15.17 -15.78 5.09
C GLU A 80 14.51 -16.47 3.88
N GLU A 81 14.67 -17.79 3.76
CA GLU A 81 14.02 -18.59 2.71
C GLU A 81 12.50 -18.60 2.89
N ASP A 82 11.99 -18.76 4.13
CA ASP A 82 10.56 -18.70 4.42
C ASP A 82 10.00 -17.30 4.16
N ALA A 83 10.74 -16.25 4.52
CA ALA A 83 10.36 -14.87 4.26
C ALA A 83 10.26 -14.59 2.75
N ALA A 84 11.25 -14.98 1.97
CA ALA A 84 11.26 -14.81 0.52
C ALA A 84 10.11 -15.56 -0.15
N ARG A 85 9.89 -16.82 0.23
CA ARG A 85 8.77 -17.63 -0.28
C ARG A 85 7.42 -17.05 0.11
N GLY A 86 7.26 -16.59 1.35
CA GLY A 86 6.05 -15.93 1.83
C GLY A 86 5.74 -14.68 1.03
N ALA A 87 6.74 -13.83 0.79
CA ALA A 87 6.59 -12.61 0.00
C ALA A 87 6.21 -12.90 -1.46
N GLU A 88 6.75 -13.95 -2.09
CA GLU A 88 6.37 -14.37 -3.44
C GLU A 88 4.91 -14.86 -3.51
N MET A 89 4.48 -15.63 -2.52
CA MET A 89 3.09 -16.08 -2.43
C MET A 89 2.14 -14.90 -2.19
N ALA A 90 2.47 -14.00 -1.28
CA ALA A 90 1.67 -12.81 -0.98
C ALA A 90 1.58 -11.85 -2.18
N GLU A 91 2.64 -11.73 -2.99
CA GLU A 91 2.61 -10.98 -4.26
C GLU A 91 1.53 -11.54 -5.21
N THR A 92 1.44 -12.87 -5.31
CA THR A 92 0.40 -13.54 -6.11
C THR A 92 -1.01 -13.28 -5.57
N ASP A 93 -1.17 -13.33 -4.24
CA ASP A 93 -2.46 -13.10 -3.58
C ASP A 93 -2.94 -11.65 -3.72
N ILE A 94 -2.03 -10.68 -3.53
CA ILE A 94 -2.34 -9.24 -3.68
C ILE A 94 -2.75 -8.95 -5.13
N ASN A 95 -2.06 -9.50 -6.13
CA ASN A 95 -2.44 -9.36 -7.53
C ASN A 95 -3.84 -9.92 -7.79
N GLY A 96 -4.12 -11.13 -7.32
CA GLY A 96 -5.45 -11.74 -7.46
C GLY A 96 -6.55 -10.93 -6.75
N PHE A 97 -6.24 -10.34 -5.60
CA PHE A 97 -7.18 -9.47 -4.89
C PHE A 97 -7.46 -8.17 -5.63
N ILE A 98 -6.43 -7.51 -6.18
CA ILE A 98 -6.59 -6.30 -7.00
C ILE A 98 -7.46 -6.62 -8.22
N ASP A 99 -7.19 -7.71 -8.93
CA ASP A 99 -7.95 -8.09 -10.13
C ASP A 99 -9.43 -8.38 -9.79
N MET A 100 -9.67 -9.07 -8.69
CA MET A 100 -11.02 -9.32 -8.18
C MET A 100 -11.77 -8.01 -7.87
N VAL A 101 -11.12 -7.05 -7.21
CA VAL A 101 -11.75 -5.76 -6.87
C VAL A 101 -12.07 -4.95 -8.13
N LEU A 102 -11.14 -4.90 -9.09
CA LEU A 102 -11.38 -4.22 -10.39
C LEU A 102 -12.57 -4.83 -11.13
N GLU A 103 -12.70 -6.17 -11.14
CA GLU A 103 -13.82 -6.87 -11.76
C GLU A 103 -15.14 -6.59 -11.05
N VAL A 104 -15.16 -6.68 -9.70
CA VAL A 104 -16.39 -6.49 -8.90
C VAL A 104 -16.93 -5.07 -9.00
N GLU A 105 -16.04 -4.07 -8.96
CA GLU A 105 -16.44 -2.66 -9.05
C GLU A 105 -16.60 -2.16 -10.51
N GLY A 106 -16.12 -2.93 -11.48
CA GLY A 106 -16.22 -2.58 -12.90
C GLY A 106 -15.39 -1.37 -13.29
N ILE A 107 -14.25 -1.15 -12.62
CA ILE A 107 -13.35 -0.02 -12.86
C ILE A 107 -12.06 -0.47 -13.53
N SER A 108 -11.33 0.48 -14.13
CA SER A 108 -10.00 0.25 -14.71
C SER A 108 -8.88 0.49 -13.68
N PRO A 109 -7.66 -0.05 -13.90
CA PRO A 109 -6.55 0.10 -12.95
C PRO A 109 -6.17 1.56 -12.63
N ASP A 110 -6.34 2.49 -13.57
CA ASP A 110 -6.10 3.93 -13.39
C ASP A 110 -7.13 4.64 -12.48
N GLN A 111 -8.13 3.91 -11.98
CA GLN A 111 -9.09 4.35 -10.98
C GLN A 111 -8.84 3.73 -9.59
N LEU A 112 -7.74 3.01 -9.41
CA LEU A 112 -7.39 2.31 -8.19
C LEU A 112 -6.10 2.86 -7.56
N ILE A 113 -6.17 3.21 -6.28
CA ILE A 113 -5.02 3.54 -5.42
C ILE A 113 -4.76 2.38 -4.46
N VAL A 114 -3.49 2.02 -4.29
CA VAL A 114 -3.08 1.15 -3.17
C VAL A 114 -2.49 2.02 -2.07
N PHE A 115 -2.90 1.75 -0.84
CA PHE A 115 -2.42 2.41 0.37
C PHE A 115 -1.78 1.35 1.26
N GLY A 116 -0.48 1.35 1.37
CA GLY A 116 0.27 0.43 2.22
C GLY A 116 0.75 1.08 3.51
N PHE A 117 0.76 0.30 4.59
CA PHE A 117 1.41 0.66 5.84
C PHE A 117 2.41 -0.43 6.23
N SER A 118 3.66 -0.05 6.56
CA SER A 118 4.70 -0.95 7.06
C SER A 118 4.92 -2.15 6.12
N GLN A 119 4.63 -3.38 6.54
CA GLN A 119 4.73 -4.58 5.71
C GLN A 119 3.83 -4.49 4.46
N GLY A 120 2.65 -3.85 4.56
CA GLY A 120 1.79 -3.58 3.41
C GLY A 120 2.46 -2.66 2.38
N THR A 121 3.23 -1.66 2.82
CA THR A 121 4.07 -0.85 1.93
C THR A 121 5.15 -1.69 1.25
N MET A 122 5.83 -2.57 2.00
CA MET A 122 6.88 -3.46 1.44
C MET A 122 6.31 -4.32 0.32
N MET A 123 5.13 -4.91 0.55
CA MET A 123 4.44 -5.71 -0.45
C MET A 123 3.94 -4.88 -1.65
N SER A 124 3.44 -3.66 -1.42
CA SER A 124 3.01 -2.77 -2.50
C SER A 124 4.17 -2.40 -3.43
N LEU A 125 5.31 -2.01 -2.87
CA LEU A 125 6.53 -1.70 -3.62
C LEU A 125 7.08 -2.91 -4.39
N ARG A 126 6.88 -4.13 -3.88
CA ARG A 126 7.28 -5.37 -4.54
C ARG A 126 6.33 -5.78 -5.67
N THR A 127 5.02 -5.57 -5.47
CA THR A 127 3.96 -6.13 -6.34
C THR A 127 3.61 -5.19 -7.49
N LEU A 128 3.30 -3.92 -7.19
CA LEU A 128 2.70 -3.01 -8.16
C LEU A 128 3.57 -2.71 -9.38
N PRO A 129 4.91 -2.53 -9.24
CA PRO A 129 5.79 -2.29 -10.39
C PRO A 129 5.89 -3.44 -11.38
N LYS A 130 5.48 -4.65 -11.00
CA LYS A 130 5.49 -5.86 -11.83
C LYS A 130 4.19 -6.11 -12.58
N ARG A 131 3.13 -5.35 -12.29
CA ARG A 131 1.86 -5.45 -13.01
C ARG A 131 2.01 -4.94 -14.44
N ALA A 132 1.31 -5.59 -15.38
CA ALA A 132 1.31 -5.17 -16.79
C ALA A 132 0.65 -3.79 -16.97
N GLU A 133 -0.44 -3.55 -16.23
CA GLU A 133 -1.16 -2.27 -16.21
C GLU A 133 -0.98 -1.61 -14.84
N PRO A 134 -0.44 -0.37 -14.81
CA PRO A 134 -0.23 0.35 -13.55
C PRO A 134 -1.57 0.79 -12.95
N VAL A 135 -1.64 0.77 -11.62
CA VAL A 135 -2.72 1.42 -10.88
C VAL A 135 -2.51 2.94 -10.85
N ALA A 136 -3.54 3.73 -10.46
CA ALA A 136 -3.48 5.19 -10.40
C ALA A 136 -2.33 5.71 -9.52
N GLY A 137 -1.99 5.01 -8.43
CA GLY A 137 -0.89 5.39 -7.57
C GLY A 137 -0.71 4.51 -6.34
N LEU A 138 0.40 4.73 -5.65
CA LEU A 138 0.73 4.09 -4.39
C LEU A 138 0.96 5.15 -3.31
N VAL A 139 0.21 5.05 -2.21
CA VAL A 139 0.49 5.73 -0.95
C VAL A 139 1.23 4.75 -0.04
N ALA A 140 2.49 5.06 0.28
CA ALA A 140 3.43 4.15 0.93
C ALA A 140 3.89 4.71 2.28
N PHE A 141 3.22 4.28 3.38
CA PHE A 141 3.57 4.70 4.74
C PHE A 141 4.56 3.76 5.40
N SER A 142 5.59 4.32 6.03
CA SER A 142 6.48 3.69 7.04
C SER A 142 6.98 2.29 6.66
N GLY A 143 7.28 2.07 5.40
CA GLY A 143 7.80 0.81 4.89
C GLY A 143 9.23 0.91 4.38
N ARG A 144 9.75 -0.21 3.88
CA ARG A 144 11.04 -0.28 3.19
C ARG A 144 10.92 -1.07 1.89
N MET A 145 11.84 -0.86 0.99
CA MET A 145 12.01 -1.72 -0.18
C MET A 145 12.71 -3.02 0.24
N LEU A 146 12.21 -4.18 -0.23
CA LEU A 146 12.79 -5.48 0.14
C LEU A 146 14.11 -5.72 -0.59
N ASP A 147 14.18 -5.40 -1.89
CA ASP A 147 15.35 -5.67 -2.74
C ASP A 147 15.74 -4.39 -3.53
N PRO A 148 16.25 -3.33 -2.86
CA PRO A 148 16.49 -2.04 -3.51
C PRO A 148 17.54 -2.09 -4.61
N GLU A 149 18.57 -2.95 -4.49
CA GLU A 149 19.67 -3.07 -5.45
C GLU A 149 19.22 -3.68 -6.79
N SER A 150 18.30 -4.65 -6.76
CA SER A 150 17.79 -5.35 -7.95
C SER A 150 16.42 -4.86 -8.41
N PHE A 151 15.83 -3.90 -7.71
CA PHE A 151 14.46 -3.43 -7.94
C PHE A 151 14.17 -3.11 -9.41
N GLY A 152 15.06 -2.37 -10.07
CA GLY A 152 14.88 -1.94 -11.45
C GLY A 152 14.77 -3.07 -12.48
N GLU A 153 15.34 -4.25 -12.19
CA GLU A 153 15.35 -5.41 -13.09
C GLU A 153 13.97 -6.05 -13.24
N SER A 154 13.10 -5.89 -12.25
CA SER A 154 11.76 -6.50 -12.20
C SER A 154 10.62 -5.56 -12.60
N VAL A 155 10.92 -4.32 -12.94
CA VAL A 155 9.91 -3.30 -13.28
C VAL A 155 9.32 -3.56 -14.66
N VAL A 156 7.99 -3.74 -14.71
CA VAL A 156 7.20 -3.91 -15.93
C VAL A 156 6.45 -2.61 -16.26
N SER A 157 5.86 -1.96 -15.26
CA SER A 157 5.14 -0.70 -15.42
C SER A 157 5.49 0.29 -14.32
N LYS A 158 5.22 1.56 -14.54
CA LYS A 158 5.50 2.65 -13.60
C LYS A 158 4.23 3.35 -13.22
N LEU A 159 4.09 3.62 -11.92
CA LEU A 159 2.97 4.34 -11.33
C LEU A 159 3.52 5.48 -10.46
N PRO A 160 2.75 6.55 -10.22
CA PRO A 160 3.09 7.56 -9.23
C PRO A 160 3.14 6.98 -7.83
N ILE A 161 4.15 7.36 -7.03
CA ILE A 161 4.32 6.86 -5.65
C ILE A 161 4.58 8.05 -4.72
N ILE A 162 3.85 8.08 -3.60
CA ILE A 162 4.20 8.95 -2.48
C ILE A 162 4.71 8.11 -1.32
N LEU A 163 5.93 8.42 -0.86
CA LEU A 163 6.55 7.85 0.34
C LEU A 163 6.25 8.78 1.51
N ILE A 164 5.73 8.23 2.61
CA ILE A 164 5.42 8.99 3.84
C ILE A 164 6.02 8.25 5.02
N HIS A 165 6.81 8.95 5.87
CA HIS A 165 7.55 8.29 6.94
C HIS A 165 7.72 9.19 8.15
N GLY A 166 7.64 8.62 9.36
CA GLY A 166 7.94 9.32 10.60
C GLY A 166 9.46 9.45 10.82
N ASP A 167 9.95 10.64 11.21
CA ASP A 167 11.38 10.85 11.46
C ASP A 167 11.86 10.25 12.81
N ALA A 168 10.94 9.82 13.65
CA ALA A 168 11.20 9.12 14.91
C ALA A 168 10.78 7.64 14.87
N ASP A 169 10.67 7.05 13.67
CA ASP A 169 10.32 5.64 13.49
C ASP A 169 11.49 4.74 13.90
N ASP A 170 11.29 3.98 14.98
CA ASP A 170 12.25 3.03 15.55
C ASP A 170 12.01 1.58 15.10
N MET A 171 10.89 1.30 14.43
CA MET A 171 10.57 -0.02 13.86
C MET A 171 11.11 -0.16 12.43
N VAL A 172 10.90 0.85 11.60
CA VAL A 172 11.46 0.96 10.25
C VAL A 172 12.21 2.30 10.18
N PRO A 173 13.55 2.29 10.38
CA PRO A 173 14.34 3.52 10.42
C PRO A 173 14.16 4.41 9.19
N ILE A 174 14.13 5.73 9.39
CA ILE A 174 13.92 6.74 8.34
C ILE A 174 14.91 6.63 7.16
N ALA A 175 16.08 6.01 7.35
CA ALA A 175 17.04 5.76 6.28
C ALA A 175 16.43 4.96 5.11
N HIS A 176 15.45 4.10 5.38
CA HIS A 176 14.75 3.33 4.36
C HIS A 176 13.83 4.18 3.46
N PHE A 177 13.40 5.35 3.93
CA PHE A 177 12.70 6.32 3.11
C PHE A 177 13.60 6.86 1.99
N ASP A 178 14.83 7.27 2.33
CA ASP A 178 15.80 7.76 1.36
C ASP A 178 16.26 6.66 0.39
N GLU A 179 16.51 5.45 0.91
CA GLU A 179 16.89 4.28 0.12
C GLU A 179 15.81 3.93 -0.93
N ALA A 180 14.55 3.83 -0.51
CA ALA A 180 13.43 3.56 -1.41
C ALA A 180 13.24 4.68 -2.43
N GLY A 181 13.33 5.95 -2.01
CA GLY A 181 13.24 7.11 -2.89
C GLY A 181 14.30 7.10 -3.98
N GLN A 182 15.56 6.81 -3.62
CA GLN A 182 16.68 6.73 -4.57
C GLN A 182 16.49 5.58 -5.57
N ALA A 183 16.12 4.39 -5.11
CA ALA A 183 15.90 3.23 -5.98
C ALA A 183 14.75 3.46 -6.98
N LEU A 184 13.64 4.03 -6.51
CA LEU A 184 12.49 4.37 -7.35
C LEU A 184 12.84 5.44 -8.40
N GLN A 185 13.54 6.51 -7.99
CA GLN A 185 13.99 7.57 -8.91
C GLN A 185 14.97 7.03 -9.96
N ALA A 186 15.92 6.19 -9.54
CA ALA A 186 16.86 5.55 -10.47
C ALA A 186 16.16 4.66 -11.50
N ALA A 187 15.06 3.99 -11.10
CA ALA A 187 14.20 3.22 -12.00
C ALA A 187 13.23 4.09 -12.84
N GLY A 188 13.21 5.42 -12.63
CA GLY A 188 12.44 6.39 -13.40
C GLY A 188 10.96 6.48 -13.01
N PHE A 189 10.62 6.23 -11.75
CA PHE A 189 9.29 6.47 -11.21
C PHE A 189 9.06 7.95 -10.90
N GLU A 190 7.79 8.37 -10.92
CA GLU A 190 7.33 9.65 -10.36
C GLU A 190 7.20 9.48 -8.84
N VAL A 191 8.09 10.10 -8.06
CA VAL A 191 8.19 9.90 -6.60
C VAL A 191 8.00 11.21 -5.87
N TYR A 192 7.06 11.20 -4.93
CA TYR A 192 6.82 12.25 -3.95
C TYR A 192 7.28 11.77 -2.57
N GLY A 193 7.58 12.70 -1.69
CA GLY A 193 8.02 12.37 -0.34
C GLY A 193 7.48 13.31 0.72
N HIS A 194 7.09 12.77 1.88
CA HIS A 194 6.70 13.54 3.05
C HIS A 194 7.26 12.92 4.34
N ILE A 195 7.90 13.74 5.18
CA ILE A 195 8.42 13.32 6.48
C ILE A 195 7.52 13.87 7.58
N GLN A 196 6.88 12.97 8.34
CA GLN A 196 6.04 13.30 9.48
C GLN A 196 6.94 13.61 10.69
N LYS A 197 7.05 14.87 11.07
CA LYS A 197 7.94 15.35 12.14
C LYS A 197 7.49 14.89 13.52
N GLY A 198 8.42 14.28 14.28
CA GLY A 198 8.18 13.76 15.64
C GLY A 198 7.27 12.54 15.69
N THR A 199 6.99 11.92 14.55
CA THR A 199 6.13 10.73 14.44
C THR A 199 6.99 9.47 14.45
N GLY A 200 6.59 8.49 15.27
CA GLY A 200 7.16 7.14 15.26
C GLY A 200 6.59 6.28 14.14
N HIS A 201 6.44 4.96 14.39
CA HIS A 201 5.86 4.01 13.43
C HIS A 201 4.34 4.15 13.37
N GLY A 202 3.83 5.11 12.58
CA GLY A 202 2.40 5.41 12.55
C GLY A 202 2.01 6.41 11.46
N ILE A 203 0.71 6.67 11.38
CA ILE A 203 0.09 7.60 10.43
C ILE A 203 -0.37 8.83 11.20
N ALA A 204 0.30 9.97 11.00
CA ALA A 204 -0.08 11.24 11.57
C ALA A 204 -1.03 12.03 10.64
N ASN A 205 -1.71 13.02 11.20
CA ASN A 205 -2.71 13.79 10.45
C ASN A 205 -2.12 14.55 9.24
N ASP A 206 -0.90 15.07 9.36
CA ASP A 206 -0.22 15.74 8.25
C ASP A 206 0.12 14.76 7.13
N GLY A 207 0.60 13.55 7.46
CA GLY A 207 0.83 12.50 6.49
C GLY A 207 -0.45 12.05 5.79
N LEU A 208 -1.56 11.89 6.55
CA LEU A 208 -2.85 11.53 5.96
C LEU A 208 -3.39 12.63 5.03
N SER A 209 -3.19 13.92 5.40
CA SER A 209 -3.60 15.05 4.56
C SER A 209 -2.83 15.11 3.24
N VAL A 210 -1.52 14.84 3.27
CA VAL A 210 -0.70 14.78 2.05
C VAL A 210 -1.07 13.57 1.21
N ALA A 211 -1.34 12.42 1.83
CA ALA A 211 -1.85 11.22 1.15
C ALA A 211 -3.18 11.49 0.44
N LEU A 212 -4.13 12.17 1.11
CA LEU A 212 -5.41 12.56 0.49
C LEU A 212 -5.20 13.48 -0.72
N SER A 213 -4.33 14.48 -0.60
CA SER A 213 -4.03 15.39 -1.72
C SER A 213 -3.45 14.64 -2.92
N PHE A 214 -2.56 13.67 -2.67
CA PHE A 214 -2.01 12.79 -3.71
C PHE A 214 -3.10 11.92 -4.35
N MET A 215 -3.99 11.31 -3.56
CA MET A 215 -5.10 10.51 -4.10
C MET A 215 -6.04 11.34 -4.96
N LEU A 216 -6.42 12.53 -4.52
CA LEU A 216 -7.26 13.46 -5.30
C LEU A 216 -6.60 13.83 -6.64
N ASP A 217 -5.29 14.10 -6.65
CA ASP A 217 -4.53 14.40 -7.86
C ASP A 217 -4.52 13.20 -8.83
N LYS A 218 -4.15 12.02 -8.33
CA LYS A 218 -3.94 10.84 -9.18
C LYS A 218 -5.25 10.20 -9.66
N LEU A 219 -6.36 10.46 -8.98
CA LEU A 219 -7.71 10.09 -9.43
C LEU A 219 -8.37 11.18 -10.30
N GLY A 220 -7.69 12.31 -10.57
CA GLY A 220 -8.22 13.40 -11.38
C GLY A 220 -9.36 14.17 -10.69
N LEU A 221 -9.40 14.15 -9.36
CA LEU A 221 -10.48 14.75 -8.55
C LEU A 221 -10.08 16.13 -7.95
N LEU A 222 -8.85 16.62 -8.19
CA LEU A 222 -8.51 18.00 -7.87
C LEU A 222 -9.38 18.94 -8.70
N GLU A 223 -10.21 19.77 -8.06
CA GLU A 223 -10.91 20.83 -8.74
C GLU A 223 -9.89 21.68 -9.51
N THR A 224 -10.04 21.73 -10.83
CA THR A 224 -9.32 22.70 -11.66
C THR A 224 -9.83 24.06 -11.18
N GLN A 225 -9.03 24.77 -10.38
CA GLN A 225 -9.34 26.17 -10.06
C GLN A 225 -9.42 26.87 -11.40
N ALA A 226 -10.66 27.13 -11.84
CA ALA A 226 -10.92 27.94 -13.01
C ALA A 226 -10.27 29.31 -12.77
N GLN A 227 -9.27 29.64 -13.60
CA GLN A 227 -8.64 30.94 -13.67
C GLN A 227 -9.63 31.98 -14.19
#